data_fd41b8c6e5c5627e32a7c874c82bad54
#
_entry.id   fd41b8c6e5c5627e32a7c874c82bad54
#
_cell.length_a   1.000
_cell.length_b   1.000
_cell.length_c   1.000
_cell.angle_alpha   90.00
_cell.angle_beta   90.00
_cell.angle_gamma   90.00
#
_symmetry.space_group_name_H-M   'P 1'
#
loop_
_entity.id
_entity.type
_entity.pdbx_description
1 polymer ?
#
loop_
_entity_poly.entity_id
_entity_poly.type
_entity_poly.pdbx_seq_one_letter_code
_entity_poly.pdbx_strand_id
1 'polypeptide(L)'
;TIFPINLAVAASWDPAAAESLARVSAREASAMGIHWTFSPMCDVSRDPRWGRVSEGAGEDPYLGARVAEAMVRGYQGDLSDPSSVLACVKHFAAYGAPQAGREYHAVDMSERVFRDSYLPPYRAALDAGAATVMTSFNDLDGVPATANRWLMRDLLRDELGFGGFVVTDYGTIGELKAHGVAGDDAQAAELALRAGVNMDMMSAAYLFHAAELVREGRIPESLIDSLCCEVLAVKFRLGLFDDPFRYQAKEREKCYYAPEHLDAARRVARSSMVLLENRGGVLPLKKGSRIALVGPCLLYTSPSP
;
A
#
# COMPACT_ATOMS: atom_id res chain seq x y z
N THR A 1 -15.83 2.33 -9.58
CA THR A 1 -16.75 1.85 -8.51
C THR A 1 -16.18 2.16 -7.15
N ILE A 2 -16.99 2.72 -6.23
CA ILE A 2 -16.57 3.07 -4.86
C ILE A 2 -16.96 1.93 -3.93
N PHE A 3 -15.97 1.43 -3.19
CA PHE A 3 -16.13 0.42 -2.14
C PHE A 3 -16.03 1.06 -0.75
N PRO A 4 -16.48 0.37 0.32
CA PRO A 4 -16.16 0.77 1.68
C PRO A 4 -14.65 0.88 1.92
N ILE A 5 -14.23 1.71 2.87
CA ILE A 5 -12.83 1.81 3.29
C ILE A 5 -12.31 0.47 3.82
N ASN A 6 -11.00 0.25 3.77
CA ASN A 6 -10.40 -1.05 4.12
C ASN A 6 -10.73 -1.50 5.54
N LEU A 7 -10.79 -0.59 6.50
CA LEU A 7 -11.20 -0.94 7.88
C LEU A 7 -12.63 -1.52 7.92
N ALA A 8 -13.55 -0.97 7.13
CA ALA A 8 -14.90 -1.50 7.02
C ALA A 8 -14.93 -2.87 6.29
N VAL A 9 -14.08 -3.04 5.26
CA VAL A 9 -13.92 -4.35 4.60
C VAL A 9 -13.40 -5.39 5.59
N ALA A 10 -12.39 -5.06 6.39
CA ALA A 10 -11.85 -5.94 7.42
C ALA A 10 -12.89 -6.30 8.49
N ALA A 11 -13.78 -5.38 8.85
CA ALA A 11 -14.88 -5.63 9.80
C ALA A 11 -15.86 -6.72 9.31
N SER A 12 -15.87 -7.06 8.02
CA SER A 12 -16.66 -8.18 7.49
C SER A 12 -16.07 -9.55 7.84
N TRP A 13 -14.79 -9.63 8.21
CA TRP A 13 -14.01 -10.87 8.39
C TRP A 13 -13.99 -11.79 7.16
N ASP A 14 -14.21 -11.21 5.99
CA ASP A 14 -14.32 -11.93 4.72
C ASP A 14 -13.17 -11.54 3.77
N PRO A 15 -12.08 -12.33 3.70
CA PRO A 15 -11.00 -12.07 2.74
C PRO A 15 -11.46 -12.10 1.28
N ALA A 16 -12.51 -12.86 0.94
CA ALA A 16 -13.03 -12.89 -0.42
C ALA A 16 -13.70 -11.55 -0.80
N ALA A 17 -14.27 -10.83 0.16
CA ALA A 17 -14.76 -9.47 -0.05
C ALA A 17 -13.61 -8.52 -0.39
N ALA A 18 -12.47 -8.63 0.31
CA ALA A 18 -11.27 -7.85 0.06
C ALA A 18 -10.67 -8.16 -1.34
N GLU A 19 -10.60 -9.44 -1.72
CA GLU A 19 -10.15 -9.85 -3.06
C GLU A 19 -11.06 -9.32 -4.16
N SER A 20 -12.39 -9.42 -3.97
CA SER A 20 -13.39 -8.91 -4.91
C SER A 20 -13.26 -7.41 -5.13
N LEU A 21 -13.12 -6.63 -4.06
CA LEU A 21 -12.84 -5.19 -4.11
C LEU A 21 -11.61 -4.89 -4.95
N ALA A 22 -10.50 -5.54 -4.64
CA ALA A 22 -9.23 -5.32 -5.32
C ALA A 22 -9.30 -5.72 -6.81
N ARG A 23 -9.99 -6.82 -7.13
CA ARG A 23 -10.21 -7.28 -8.51
C ARG A 23 -11.02 -6.27 -9.34
N VAL A 24 -12.10 -5.75 -8.79
CA VAL A 24 -12.91 -4.72 -9.47
C VAL A 24 -12.10 -3.45 -9.66
N SER A 25 -11.38 -3.01 -8.62
CA SER A 25 -10.53 -1.82 -8.70
C SER A 25 -9.43 -1.98 -9.76
N ALA A 26 -8.80 -3.15 -9.84
CA ALA A 26 -7.79 -3.44 -10.86
C ALA A 26 -8.36 -3.38 -12.28
N ARG A 27 -9.55 -3.96 -12.51
CA ARG A 27 -10.21 -3.94 -13.82
C ARG A 27 -10.53 -2.51 -14.27
N GLU A 28 -11.11 -1.70 -13.38
CA GLU A 28 -11.44 -0.32 -13.72
C GLU A 28 -10.20 0.55 -13.88
N ALA A 29 -9.21 0.43 -13.00
CA ALA A 29 -7.97 1.18 -13.08
C ALA A 29 -7.15 0.84 -14.34
N SER A 30 -6.99 -0.45 -14.64
CA SER A 30 -6.28 -0.89 -15.84
C SER A 30 -6.97 -0.43 -17.13
N ALA A 31 -8.31 -0.36 -17.15
CA ALA A 31 -9.05 0.19 -18.27
C ALA A 31 -8.80 1.69 -18.51
N MET A 32 -8.33 2.42 -17.48
CA MET A 32 -7.85 3.81 -17.59
C MET A 32 -6.37 3.92 -17.98
N GLY A 33 -5.68 2.80 -18.22
CA GLY A 33 -4.26 2.78 -18.52
C GLY A 33 -3.35 2.82 -17.29
N ILE A 34 -3.88 2.57 -16.10
CA ILE A 34 -3.10 2.51 -14.85
C ILE A 34 -2.49 1.11 -14.71
N HIS A 35 -1.19 1.05 -14.47
CA HIS A 35 -0.43 -0.20 -14.34
C HIS A 35 -0.13 -0.58 -12.89
N TRP A 36 -0.23 0.36 -11.97
CA TRP A 36 0.27 0.26 -10.61
C TRP A 36 -0.61 1.02 -9.63
N THR A 37 -0.94 0.39 -8.50
CA THR A 37 -1.69 1.01 -7.41
C THR A 37 -0.85 1.02 -6.13
N PHE A 38 -1.09 2.01 -5.23
CA PHE A 38 -0.45 2.09 -3.93
C PHE A 38 -1.32 1.46 -2.83
N SER A 39 -1.59 0.18 -3.02
CA SER A 39 -2.42 -0.66 -2.14
C SER A 39 -1.95 -2.12 -2.24
N PRO A 40 -2.08 -2.93 -1.18
CA PRO A 40 -2.76 -2.68 0.09
C PRO A 40 -1.91 -1.93 1.12
N MET A 41 -2.58 -1.24 2.06
CA MET A 41 -1.97 -0.78 3.28
C MET A 41 -1.94 -1.91 4.30
N CYS A 42 -0.73 -2.30 4.70
CA CYS A 42 -0.46 -3.45 5.58
C CYS A 42 -0.18 -3.06 7.03
N ASP A 43 -0.26 -1.77 7.33
CA ASP A 43 0.05 -1.25 8.67
C ASP A 43 -0.96 -1.73 9.71
N VAL A 44 -0.46 -2.39 10.76
CA VAL A 44 -1.25 -2.75 11.93
C VAL A 44 -1.43 -1.51 12.80
N SER A 45 -2.66 -1.11 13.07
CA SER A 45 -3.00 0.10 13.83
C SER A 45 -3.63 -0.27 15.15
N ARG A 46 -2.91 -0.05 16.27
CA ARG A 46 -3.39 -0.32 17.63
C ARG A 46 -3.81 0.95 18.37
N ASP A 47 -3.32 2.10 17.95
CA ASP A 47 -3.70 3.38 18.52
C ASP A 47 -4.76 4.05 17.63
N PRO A 48 -6.02 4.16 18.08
CA PRO A 48 -7.09 4.74 17.28
C PRO A 48 -6.95 6.26 17.06
N ARG A 49 -5.98 6.90 17.71
CA ARG A 49 -5.68 8.33 17.49
C ARG A 49 -4.89 8.57 16.21
N TRP A 50 -4.26 7.54 15.65
CA TRP A 50 -3.56 7.66 14.38
C TRP A 50 -4.54 7.96 13.24
N GLY A 51 -4.30 9.04 12.49
CA GLY A 51 -5.23 9.56 11.48
C GLY A 51 -5.48 8.63 10.30
N ARG A 52 -4.62 7.62 10.08
CA ARG A 52 -4.70 6.70 8.95
C ARG A 52 -5.27 5.31 9.30
N VAL A 53 -5.83 5.14 10.49
CA VAL A 53 -6.43 3.86 10.92
C VAL A 53 -7.44 3.32 9.91
N SER A 54 -8.20 4.20 9.25
CA SER A 54 -9.24 3.81 8.29
C SER A 54 -8.74 3.17 7.00
N GLU A 55 -7.45 3.39 6.66
CA GLU A 55 -6.85 2.85 5.44
C GLU A 55 -6.44 1.38 5.56
N GLY A 56 -6.16 0.91 6.78
CA GLY A 56 -5.68 -0.44 7.08
C GLY A 56 -6.79 -1.42 7.46
N ALA A 57 -6.37 -2.62 7.86
CA ALA A 57 -7.26 -3.70 8.28
C ALA A 57 -7.49 -3.78 9.81
N GLY A 58 -7.03 -2.77 10.57
CA GLY A 58 -7.21 -2.68 12.01
C GLY A 58 -6.01 -3.19 12.83
N GLU A 59 -6.28 -3.71 14.03
CA GLU A 59 -5.26 -4.00 15.04
C GLU A 59 -4.78 -5.47 15.06
N ASP A 60 -5.53 -6.37 14.44
CA ASP A 60 -5.22 -7.81 14.46
C ASP A 60 -4.25 -8.19 13.32
N PRO A 61 -3.05 -8.68 13.63
CA PRO A 61 -2.06 -9.02 12.61
C PRO A 61 -2.47 -10.20 11.73
N TYR A 62 -3.26 -11.15 12.25
CA TYR A 62 -3.73 -12.28 11.46
C TYR A 62 -4.78 -11.87 10.44
N LEU A 63 -5.80 -11.13 10.87
CA LEU A 63 -6.81 -10.59 9.95
C LEU A 63 -6.16 -9.66 8.91
N GLY A 64 -5.26 -8.78 9.36
CA GLY A 64 -4.47 -7.92 8.48
C GLY A 64 -3.71 -8.72 7.43
N ALA A 65 -3.08 -9.83 7.81
CA ALA A 65 -2.39 -10.72 6.89
C ALA A 65 -3.33 -11.34 5.84
N ARG A 66 -4.51 -11.84 6.27
CA ARG A 66 -5.49 -12.42 5.34
C ARG A 66 -6.07 -11.39 4.36
N VAL A 67 -6.34 -10.18 4.83
CA VAL A 67 -6.83 -9.07 3.97
C VAL A 67 -5.75 -8.64 3.00
N ALA A 68 -4.51 -8.44 3.45
CA ALA A 68 -3.39 -8.04 2.59
C ALA A 68 -3.10 -9.05 1.48
N GLU A 69 -3.05 -10.35 1.82
CA GLU A 69 -2.92 -11.44 0.86
C GLU A 69 -4.03 -11.42 -0.20
N ALA A 70 -5.29 -11.32 0.24
CA ALA A 70 -6.45 -11.30 -0.63
C ALA A 70 -6.42 -10.09 -1.58
N MET A 71 -6.07 -8.91 -1.07
CA MET A 71 -5.97 -7.70 -1.89
C MET A 71 -4.84 -7.80 -2.94
N VAL A 72 -3.68 -8.35 -2.60
CA VAL A 72 -2.60 -8.57 -3.58
C VAL A 72 -3.08 -9.51 -4.69
N ARG A 73 -3.71 -10.63 -4.33
CA ARG A 73 -4.30 -11.56 -5.31
C ARG A 73 -5.34 -10.87 -6.20
N GLY A 74 -6.16 -10.03 -5.61
CA GLY A 74 -7.18 -9.28 -6.32
C GLY A 74 -6.61 -8.27 -7.31
N TYR A 75 -5.62 -7.47 -6.91
CA TYR A 75 -4.98 -6.48 -7.77
C TYR A 75 -4.13 -7.11 -8.87
N GLN A 76 -3.23 -8.00 -8.51
CA GLN A 76 -2.23 -8.53 -9.42
C GLN A 76 -2.73 -9.73 -10.21
N GLY A 77 -3.36 -10.71 -9.55
CA GLY A 77 -3.76 -11.94 -10.20
C GLY A 77 -2.62 -12.53 -11.05
N ASP A 78 -2.89 -12.75 -12.31
CA ASP A 78 -1.88 -13.01 -13.35
C ASP A 78 -1.49 -11.67 -14.00
N LEU A 79 -0.24 -11.23 -13.81
CA LEU A 79 0.29 -9.99 -14.39
C LEU A 79 0.34 -9.99 -15.92
N SER A 80 0.21 -11.15 -16.56
CA SER A 80 0.04 -11.26 -18.01
C SER A 80 -1.34 -10.80 -18.48
N ASP A 81 -2.35 -10.81 -17.58
CA ASP A 81 -3.68 -10.28 -17.87
C ASP A 81 -3.67 -8.74 -17.83
N PRO A 82 -4.03 -8.05 -18.92
CA PRO A 82 -4.08 -6.59 -18.94
C PRO A 82 -5.18 -5.99 -18.03
N SER A 83 -6.01 -6.78 -17.37
CA SER A 83 -6.94 -6.31 -16.33
C SER A 83 -6.33 -6.31 -14.93
N SER A 84 -5.09 -6.74 -14.77
CA SER A 84 -4.32 -6.72 -13.53
C SER A 84 -3.53 -5.41 -13.39
N VAL A 85 -3.27 -5.00 -12.15
CA VAL A 85 -2.37 -3.89 -11.81
C VAL A 85 -1.38 -4.33 -10.74
N LEU A 86 -0.20 -3.74 -10.69
CA LEU A 86 0.75 -4.01 -9.62
C LEU A 86 0.17 -3.56 -8.28
N ALA A 87 0.27 -4.42 -7.28
CA ALA A 87 0.06 -4.07 -5.89
C ALA A 87 1.32 -3.43 -5.30
N CYS A 88 1.15 -2.56 -4.31
CA CYS A 88 2.23 -1.95 -3.54
C CYS A 88 1.98 -2.13 -2.06
N VAL A 89 2.82 -2.95 -1.43
CA VAL A 89 2.77 -3.19 0.01
C VAL A 89 3.27 -1.96 0.74
N LYS A 90 2.42 -1.34 1.55
CA LYS A 90 2.75 -0.10 2.24
C LYS A 90 2.23 -0.08 3.68
N HIS A 91 2.85 0.68 4.55
CA HIS A 91 4.14 1.40 4.40
C HIS A 91 5.20 0.63 5.16
N PHE A 92 6.21 0.16 4.49
CA PHE A 92 7.20 -0.76 5.06
C PHE A 92 8.30 0.02 5.82
N ALA A 93 8.33 -0.01 7.22
CA ALA A 93 7.41 -0.83 7.99
C ALA A 93 6.99 -0.16 9.30
N ALA A 94 5.94 -0.75 9.89
CA ALA A 94 5.43 -0.40 11.21
C ALA A 94 4.86 1.03 11.34
N TYR A 95 4.44 1.65 10.25
CA TYR A 95 3.94 3.03 10.27
C TYR A 95 2.66 3.18 11.11
N GLY A 96 1.89 2.12 11.33
CA GLY A 96 0.71 2.10 12.20
C GLY A 96 1.01 2.12 13.70
N ALA A 97 2.29 2.20 14.10
CA ALA A 97 2.74 2.21 15.50
C ALA A 97 3.43 3.51 15.93
N PRO A 98 3.07 4.71 15.40
CA PRO A 98 3.77 5.92 15.77
C PRO A 98 3.49 6.28 17.23
N GLN A 99 4.50 6.80 17.92
CA GLN A 99 4.36 7.20 19.31
C GLN A 99 3.19 8.17 19.51
N ALA A 100 2.35 7.86 20.48
CA ALA A 100 1.14 8.61 20.83
C ALA A 100 0.10 8.76 19.68
N GLY A 101 0.15 7.91 18.66
CA GLY A 101 -0.72 7.99 17.49
C GLY A 101 -0.46 9.20 16.60
N ARG A 102 0.69 9.84 16.73
CA ARG A 102 1.02 11.05 15.96
C ARG A 102 1.63 10.68 14.62
N GLU A 103 1.06 11.22 13.57
CA GLU A 103 1.55 11.07 12.21
C GLU A 103 3.03 11.48 12.08
N TYR A 104 3.82 10.76 11.30
CA TYR A 104 5.27 10.93 11.12
C TYR A 104 6.16 10.73 12.36
N HIS A 105 5.56 10.34 13.49
CA HIS A 105 6.35 10.19 14.72
C HIS A 105 7.16 8.90 14.73
N ALA A 106 8.20 8.89 15.60
CA ALA A 106 9.08 7.74 15.79
C ALA A 106 8.31 6.46 16.17
N VAL A 107 8.86 5.33 15.74
CA VAL A 107 8.43 4.00 16.15
C VAL A 107 9.55 3.34 16.93
N ASP A 108 9.30 3.08 18.21
CA ASP A 108 10.24 2.43 19.13
C ASP A 108 9.62 1.13 19.63
N MET A 109 10.19 0.01 19.22
CA MET A 109 9.76 -1.33 19.63
C MET A 109 10.88 -2.35 19.48
N SER A 110 10.81 -3.41 20.29
CA SER A 110 11.76 -4.53 20.11
C SER A 110 11.51 -5.25 18.78
N GLU A 111 12.58 -5.80 18.19
CA GLU A 111 12.48 -6.63 16.98
C GLU A 111 11.46 -7.79 17.15
N ARG A 112 11.38 -8.38 18.35
CA ARG A 112 10.38 -9.40 18.66
C ARG A 112 8.94 -8.87 18.46
N VAL A 113 8.63 -7.69 19.00
CA VAL A 113 7.28 -7.09 18.85
C VAL A 113 7.02 -6.76 17.39
N PHE A 114 8.01 -6.25 16.69
CA PHE A 114 7.92 -5.98 15.27
C PHE A 114 7.57 -7.25 14.48
N ARG A 115 8.35 -8.33 14.69
CA ARG A 115 8.16 -9.61 13.98
C ARG A 115 6.85 -10.31 14.32
N ASP A 116 6.42 -10.27 15.59
CA ASP A 116 5.21 -10.96 16.05
C ASP A 116 3.92 -10.21 15.66
N SER A 117 3.96 -8.88 15.62
CA SER A 117 2.74 -8.08 15.56
C SER A 117 2.61 -7.19 14.33
N TYR A 118 3.70 -6.66 13.80
CA TYR A 118 3.65 -5.68 12.70
C TYR A 118 4.10 -6.25 11.37
N LEU A 119 5.01 -7.22 11.35
CA LEU A 119 5.52 -7.85 10.13
C LEU A 119 4.51 -8.79 9.42
N PRO A 120 3.61 -9.53 10.10
CA PRO A 120 2.81 -10.56 9.47
C PRO A 120 1.97 -10.11 8.26
N PRO A 121 1.30 -8.93 8.23
CA PRO A 121 0.57 -8.49 7.04
C PRO A 121 1.48 -8.21 5.85
N TYR A 122 2.65 -7.63 6.08
CA TYR A 122 3.64 -7.39 5.00
C TYR A 122 4.13 -8.71 4.43
N ARG A 123 4.53 -9.65 5.29
CA ARG A 123 4.96 -10.99 4.87
C ARG A 123 3.89 -11.68 4.02
N ALA A 124 2.65 -11.72 4.47
CA ALA A 124 1.55 -12.35 3.74
C ALA A 124 1.31 -11.71 2.36
N ALA A 125 1.42 -10.38 2.26
CA ALA A 125 1.31 -9.68 0.99
C ALA A 125 2.48 -9.99 0.04
N LEU A 126 3.71 -10.11 0.57
CA LEU A 126 4.89 -10.51 -0.21
C LEU A 126 4.80 -11.95 -0.67
N ASP A 127 4.37 -12.87 0.22
CA ASP A 127 4.14 -14.28 -0.10
C ASP A 127 3.04 -14.47 -1.16
N ALA A 128 2.07 -13.56 -1.22
CA ALA A 128 1.06 -13.49 -2.28
C ALA A 128 1.61 -12.95 -3.62
N GLY A 129 2.89 -12.57 -3.67
CA GLY A 129 3.58 -12.16 -4.89
C GLY A 129 3.57 -10.67 -5.18
N ALA A 130 3.31 -9.81 -4.19
CA ALA A 130 3.37 -8.36 -4.39
C ALA A 130 4.67 -7.94 -5.07
N ALA A 131 4.57 -7.17 -6.15
CA ALA A 131 5.70 -6.81 -6.98
C ALA A 131 6.37 -5.50 -6.57
N THR A 132 5.76 -4.73 -5.68
CA THR A 132 6.31 -3.46 -5.20
C THR A 132 6.08 -3.25 -3.72
N VAL A 133 6.98 -2.50 -3.09
CA VAL A 133 6.94 -2.10 -1.68
C VAL A 133 7.16 -0.61 -1.59
N MET A 134 6.46 0.07 -0.68
CA MET A 134 6.67 1.48 -0.39
C MET A 134 7.24 1.64 1.01
N THR A 135 8.32 2.45 1.14
CA THR A 135 8.89 2.76 2.46
C THR A 135 7.97 3.64 3.26
N SER A 136 8.03 3.52 4.59
CA SER A 136 7.28 4.38 5.51
C SER A 136 8.03 5.68 5.83
N PHE A 137 7.31 6.66 6.38
CA PHE A 137 7.86 7.95 6.79
C PHE A 137 8.63 7.89 8.12
N ASN A 138 8.20 6.99 9.02
CA ASN A 138 8.77 6.90 10.37
C ASN A 138 10.19 6.34 10.39
N ASP A 139 10.89 6.63 11.46
CA ASP A 139 12.03 5.83 11.88
C ASP A 139 11.57 4.58 12.66
N LEU A 140 12.35 3.54 12.57
CA LEU A 140 12.24 2.34 13.41
C LEU A 140 13.53 2.24 14.23
N ASP A 141 13.38 2.33 15.55
CA ASP A 141 14.51 2.35 16.49
C ASP A 141 15.57 3.41 16.13
N GLY A 142 15.11 4.61 15.75
CA GLY A 142 15.95 5.75 15.41
C GLY A 142 16.55 5.75 13.99
N VAL A 143 16.24 4.76 13.15
CA VAL A 143 16.69 4.72 11.76
C VAL A 143 15.50 4.89 10.82
N PRO A 144 15.42 6.00 10.05
CA PRO A 144 14.35 6.21 9.08
C PRO A 144 14.22 5.03 8.10
N ALA A 145 13.00 4.55 7.87
CA ALA A 145 12.76 3.36 7.06
C ALA A 145 13.44 3.43 5.68
N THR A 146 13.39 4.59 5.03
CA THR A 146 13.99 4.83 3.70
C THR A 146 15.52 4.69 3.70
N ALA A 147 16.20 4.93 4.84
CA ALA A 147 17.65 4.78 5.00
C ALA A 147 18.02 3.50 5.75
N ASN A 148 17.05 2.70 6.16
CA ASN A 148 17.28 1.54 7.01
C ASN A 148 17.70 0.31 6.17
N ARG A 149 19.01 0.10 6.07
CA ARG A 149 19.59 -1.03 5.35
C ARG A 149 19.09 -2.39 5.87
N TRP A 150 19.05 -2.55 7.22
CA TRP A 150 18.56 -3.79 7.81
C TRP A 150 17.13 -4.10 7.35
N LEU A 151 16.25 -3.08 7.36
CA LEU A 151 14.86 -3.25 6.95
C LEU A 151 14.73 -3.59 5.46
N MET A 152 15.48 -2.87 4.59
CA MET A 152 15.31 -2.94 3.13
C MET A 152 16.15 -4.05 2.47
N ARG A 153 17.30 -4.43 3.05
CA ARG A 153 18.15 -5.48 2.49
C ARG A 153 18.03 -6.76 3.30
N ASP A 154 18.48 -6.72 4.55
CA ASP A 154 18.65 -7.94 5.35
C ASP A 154 17.29 -8.61 5.60
N LEU A 155 16.25 -7.84 5.97
CA LEU A 155 14.91 -8.37 6.19
C LEU A 155 14.14 -8.54 4.88
N LEU A 156 13.92 -7.45 4.12
CA LEU A 156 13.01 -7.47 2.96
C LEU A 156 13.54 -8.36 1.83
N ARG A 157 14.81 -8.21 1.46
CA ARG A 157 15.40 -8.95 0.34
C ARG A 157 15.90 -10.34 0.75
N ASP A 158 16.74 -10.40 1.77
CA ASP A 158 17.48 -11.63 2.08
C ASP A 158 16.61 -12.61 2.88
N GLU A 159 15.85 -12.14 3.90
CA GLU A 159 15.01 -13.03 4.71
C GLU A 159 13.64 -13.30 4.07
N LEU A 160 12.95 -12.24 3.59
CA LEU A 160 11.60 -12.39 3.02
C LEU A 160 11.60 -12.70 1.53
N GLY A 161 12.76 -12.70 0.87
CA GLY A 161 12.92 -13.08 -0.53
C GLY A 161 12.26 -12.15 -1.54
N PHE A 162 12.06 -10.87 -1.20
CA PHE A 162 11.39 -9.92 -2.08
C PHE A 162 12.20 -9.64 -3.35
N GLY A 163 11.65 -9.97 -4.51
CA GLY A 163 12.28 -9.82 -5.83
C GLY A 163 11.71 -8.69 -6.71
N GLY A 164 10.87 -7.82 -6.14
CA GLY A 164 10.33 -6.65 -6.84
C GLY A 164 11.15 -5.38 -6.61
N PHE A 165 10.56 -4.19 -6.74
CA PHE A 165 11.24 -2.94 -6.46
C PHE A 165 10.60 -2.15 -5.32
N VAL A 166 11.42 -1.29 -4.69
CA VAL A 166 11.02 -0.43 -3.57
C VAL A 166 10.89 1.00 -4.05
N VAL A 167 9.76 1.63 -3.78
CA VAL A 167 9.53 3.07 -3.97
C VAL A 167 9.48 3.76 -2.60
N THR A 168 9.89 5.00 -2.53
CA THR A 168 9.67 5.80 -1.31
C THR A 168 8.21 6.22 -1.17
N ASP A 169 7.79 6.61 0.03
CA ASP A 169 6.64 7.49 0.15
C ASP A 169 7.02 8.92 -0.25
N TYR A 170 6.03 9.82 -0.28
CA TYR A 170 6.14 11.16 -0.83
C TYR A 170 7.20 11.99 -0.10
N GLY A 171 8.29 12.30 -0.78
CA GLY A 171 9.35 13.17 -0.25
C GLY A 171 10.26 12.56 0.81
N THR A 172 10.14 11.28 1.15
CA THR A 172 10.85 10.69 2.31
C THR A 172 12.38 10.73 2.22
N ILE A 173 12.98 10.78 1.02
CA ILE A 173 14.44 10.98 0.93
C ILE A 173 14.81 12.37 1.43
N GLY A 174 14.06 13.40 1.02
CA GLY A 174 14.29 14.76 1.52
C GLY A 174 14.09 14.89 3.03
N GLU A 175 13.20 14.10 3.62
CA GLU A 175 12.92 14.08 5.06
C GLU A 175 14.07 13.49 5.91
N LEU A 176 15.01 12.73 5.33
CA LEU A 176 16.17 12.21 6.04
C LEU A 176 17.01 13.32 6.69
N LYS A 177 16.95 14.54 6.16
CA LYS A 177 17.57 15.73 6.77
C LYS A 177 16.85 16.13 8.07
N ALA A 178 15.52 16.11 8.05
CA ALA A 178 14.70 16.42 9.24
C ALA A 178 14.86 15.35 10.32
N HIS A 179 15.05 14.09 9.93
CA HIS A 179 15.42 13.01 10.86
C HIS A 179 16.85 13.13 11.42
N GLY A 180 17.66 14.05 10.92
CA GLY A 180 19.02 14.29 11.41
C GLY A 180 20.05 13.24 10.97
N VAL A 181 19.72 12.36 10.02
CA VAL A 181 20.63 11.31 9.51
C VAL A 181 21.37 11.72 8.25
N ALA A 182 20.96 12.80 7.59
CA ALA A 182 21.61 13.36 6.41
C ALA A 182 21.83 14.87 6.59
N GLY A 183 22.98 15.35 6.16
CA GLY A 183 23.32 16.78 6.18
C GLY A 183 22.80 17.55 4.97
N ASP A 184 22.62 16.86 3.85
CA ASP A 184 22.16 17.43 2.58
C ASP A 184 21.44 16.38 1.73
N ASP A 185 20.90 16.80 0.57
CA ASP A 185 20.16 15.92 -0.34
C ASP A 185 21.05 14.87 -1.00
N ALA A 186 22.32 15.15 -1.24
CA ALA A 186 23.27 14.18 -1.80
C ALA A 186 23.53 13.02 -0.81
N GLN A 187 23.74 13.35 0.47
CA GLN A 187 23.88 12.32 1.51
C GLN A 187 22.58 11.55 1.71
N ALA A 188 21.44 12.22 1.67
CA ALA A 188 20.13 11.57 1.75
C ALA A 188 19.93 10.56 0.59
N ALA A 189 20.25 10.96 -0.64
CA ALA A 189 20.21 10.09 -1.82
C ALA A 189 21.16 8.88 -1.67
N GLU A 190 22.39 9.11 -1.20
CA GLU A 190 23.35 8.02 -0.94
C GLU A 190 22.83 7.00 0.04
N LEU A 191 22.28 7.45 1.17
CA LEU A 191 21.74 6.56 2.21
C LEU A 191 20.60 5.71 1.67
N ALA A 192 19.66 6.30 0.96
CA ALA A 192 18.51 5.59 0.38
C ALA A 192 18.94 4.58 -0.71
N LEU A 193 19.87 4.96 -1.60
CA LEU A 193 20.44 4.05 -2.61
C LEU A 193 21.16 2.86 -1.96
N ARG A 194 21.98 3.11 -0.94
CA ARG A 194 22.70 2.05 -0.20
C ARG A 194 21.75 1.16 0.59
N ALA A 195 20.62 1.70 1.09
CA ALA A 195 19.57 0.90 1.69
C ALA A 195 18.85 -0.01 0.68
N GLY A 196 18.90 0.30 -0.60
CA GLY A 196 18.29 -0.51 -1.66
C GLY A 196 16.93 -0.03 -2.13
N VAL A 197 16.65 1.27 -1.97
CA VAL A 197 15.44 1.92 -2.47
C VAL A 197 15.63 2.26 -3.94
N ASN A 198 14.74 1.77 -4.80
CA ASN A 198 14.89 1.87 -6.25
C ASN A 198 14.36 3.17 -6.82
N MET A 199 13.27 3.69 -6.26
CA MET A 199 12.52 4.80 -6.86
C MET A 199 12.23 5.88 -5.83
N ASP A 200 12.58 7.11 -6.18
CA ASP A 200 12.36 8.32 -5.38
C ASP A 200 11.03 8.95 -5.78
N MET A 201 10.10 9.04 -4.82
CA MET A 201 8.84 9.75 -5.04
C MET A 201 8.95 11.20 -4.56
N MET A 202 9.04 12.12 -5.51
CA MET A 202 8.92 13.57 -5.37
C MET A 202 10.08 14.32 -4.68
N SER A 203 11.08 13.65 -4.08
CA SER A 203 12.25 14.36 -3.53
C SER A 203 13.17 14.88 -4.62
N ALA A 204 13.17 14.25 -5.79
CA ALA A 204 14.12 14.48 -6.90
C ALA A 204 15.60 14.29 -6.50
N ALA A 205 15.86 13.66 -5.36
CA ALA A 205 17.22 13.49 -4.85
C ALA A 205 18.06 12.60 -5.76
N TYR A 206 17.50 11.52 -6.29
CA TYR A 206 18.21 10.67 -7.25
C TYR A 206 18.48 11.38 -8.57
N LEU A 207 17.51 12.17 -9.04
CA LEU A 207 17.63 12.91 -10.29
C LEU A 207 18.81 13.88 -10.28
N PHE A 208 19.00 14.59 -9.17
CA PHE A 208 20.02 15.61 -9.06
C PHE A 208 21.38 15.09 -8.58
N HIS A 209 21.42 13.99 -7.80
CA HIS A 209 22.64 13.60 -7.11
C HIS A 209 23.20 12.23 -7.50
N ALA A 210 22.40 11.27 -8.00
CA ALA A 210 22.87 9.90 -8.22
C ALA A 210 24.10 9.84 -9.17
N ALA A 211 24.08 10.57 -10.28
CA ALA A 211 25.20 10.58 -11.23
C ALA A 211 26.49 11.20 -10.64
N GLU A 212 26.35 12.19 -9.75
CA GLU A 212 27.51 12.83 -9.09
C GLU A 212 28.10 11.90 -8.04
N LEU A 213 27.26 11.24 -7.25
CA LEU A 213 27.68 10.25 -6.27
C LEU A 213 28.50 9.10 -6.91
N VAL A 214 28.13 8.68 -8.13
CA VAL A 214 28.93 7.71 -8.90
C VAL A 214 30.26 8.31 -9.33
N ARG A 215 30.26 9.52 -9.91
CA ARG A 215 31.48 10.19 -10.38
C ARG A 215 32.48 10.46 -9.26
N GLU A 216 32.00 10.75 -8.07
CA GLU A 216 32.82 10.95 -6.86
C GLU A 216 33.27 9.62 -6.21
N GLY A 217 32.81 8.48 -6.72
CA GLY A 217 33.15 7.16 -6.14
C GLY A 217 32.47 6.88 -4.81
N ARG A 218 31.48 7.67 -4.41
CA ARG A 218 30.69 7.46 -3.17
C ARG A 218 29.79 6.24 -3.27
N ILE A 219 29.22 5.98 -4.45
CA ILE A 219 28.50 4.75 -4.74
C ILE A 219 29.05 4.12 -6.03
N PRO A 220 29.07 2.78 -6.15
CA PRO A 220 29.46 2.13 -7.39
C PRO A 220 28.32 2.21 -8.43
N GLU A 221 28.66 2.38 -9.71
CA GLU A 221 27.70 2.37 -10.82
C GLU A 221 26.85 1.08 -10.83
N SER A 222 27.47 -0.06 -10.51
CA SER A 222 26.78 -1.35 -10.40
C SER A 222 25.61 -1.37 -9.40
N LEU A 223 25.60 -0.49 -8.40
CA LEU A 223 24.45 -0.33 -7.50
C LEU A 223 23.27 0.28 -8.24
N ILE A 224 23.51 1.33 -9.05
CA ILE A 224 22.47 1.97 -9.88
C ILE A 224 21.95 0.98 -10.90
N ASP A 225 22.83 0.23 -11.57
CA ASP A 225 22.44 -0.80 -12.54
C ASP A 225 21.54 -1.85 -11.92
N SER A 226 21.91 -2.36 -10.74
CA SER A 226 21.10 -3.36 -10.00
C SER A 226 19.70 -2.82 -9.67
N LEU A 227 19.63 -1.60 -9.10
CA LEU A 227 18.35 -0.99 -8.73
C LEU A 227 17.48 -0.69 -9.97
N CYS A 228 18.09 -0.28 -11.07
CA CYS A 228 17.41 -0.07 -12.35
C CYS A 228 16.89 -1.39 -12.93
N CYS A 229 17.69 -2.46 -12.92
CA CYS A 229 17.30 -3.78 -13.41
C CYS A 229 16.07 -4.33 -12.66
N GLU A 230 15.97 -4.13 -11.35
CA GLU A 230 14.81 -4.54 -10.57
C GLU A 230 13.51 -3.86 -11.04
N VAL A 231 13.55 -2.57 -11.35
CA VAL A 231 12.40 -1.82 -11.91
C VAL A 231 12.07 -2.31 -13.32
N LEU A 232 13.09 -2.47 -14.17
CA LEU A 232 12.91 -2.93 -15.54
C LEU A 232 12.33 -4.35 -15.58
N ALA A 233 12.79 -5.25 -14.71
CA ALA A 233 12.27 -6.62 -14.62
C ALA A 233 10.74 -6.64 -14.34
N VAL A 234 10.25 -5.75 -13.48
CA VAL A 234 8.80 -5.65 -13.23
C VAL A 234 8.07 -5.10 -14.47
N LYS A 235 8.63 -4.13 -15.17
CA LYS A 235 8.06 -3.63 -16.45
C LYS A 235 8.02 -4.71 -17.52
N PHE A 236 9.03 -5.58 -17.60
CA PHE A 236 9.04 -6.74 -18.51
C PHE A 236 7.93 -7.73 -18.13
N ARG A 237 7.76 -8.05 -16.86
CA ARG A 237 6.69 -8.93 -16.38
C ARG A 237 5.29 -8.40 -16.71
N LEU A 238 5.11 -7.09 -16.77
CA LEU A 238 3.87 -6.44 -17.21
C LEU A 238 3.68 -6.46 -18.72
N GLY A 239 4.67 -6.89 -19.52
CA GLY A 239 4.62 -6.89 -20.99
C GLY A 239 4.69 -5.50 -21.61
N LEU A 240 5.15 -4.48 -20.87
CA LEU A 240 5.18 -3.08 -21.36
C LEU A 240 6.21 -2.83 -22.46
N PHE A 241 7.20 -3.70 -22.62
CA PHE A 241 8.18 -3.64 -23.70
C PHE A 241 7.67 -4.28 -24.99
N ASP A 242 6.75 -5.24 -24.88
CA ASP A 242 6.13 -5.90 -26.03
C ASP A 242 4.95 -5.08 -26.57
N ASP A 243 4.11 -4.59 -25.66
CA ASP A 243 2.97 -3.72 -25.99
C ASP A 243 2.73 -2.69 -24.87
N PRO A 244 3.31 -1.48 -24.98
CA PRO A 244 3.15 -0.43 -23.96
C PRO A 244 1.73 0.11 -23.87
N PHE A 245 0.87 -0.16 -24.88
CA PHE A 245 -0.50 0.34 -24.95
C PHE A 245 -1.56 -0.72 -24.63
N ARG A 246 -1.16 -1.92 -24.23
CA ARG A 246 -2.06 -3.04 -23.92
C ARG A 246 -3.18 -2.71 -22.92
N TYR A 247 -2.99 -1.69 -22.09
CA TYR A 247 -3.95 -1.21 -21.10
C TYR A 247 -4.94 -0.17 -21.65
N GLN A 248 -4.81 0.29 -22.90
CA GLN A 248 -5.57 1.42 -23.45
C GLN A 248 -6.69 1.01 -24.42
N ALA A 249 -7.14 -0.23 -24.40
CA ALA A 249 -8.23 -0.68 -25.30
C ALA A 249 -9.57 -0.03 -24.91
N LYS A 250 -10.16 0.77 -25.80
CA LYS A 250 -11.43 1.52 -25.57
C LYS A 250 -12.61 0.64 -25.14
N GLU A 251 -12.67 -0.61 -25.59
CA GLU A 251 -13.72 -1.55 -25.20
C GLU A 251 -13.70 -1.86 -23.70
N ARG A 252 -12.56 -1.68 -23.05
CA ARG A 252 -12.37 -1.95 -21.60
C ARG A 252 -13.06 -0.90 -20.73
N GLU A 253 -13.25 0.32 -21.23
CA GLU A 253 -13.97 1.37 -20.52
C GLU A 253 -15.43 0.97 -20.19
N LYS A 254 -16.00 -0.01 -20.92
CA LYS A 254 -17.32 -0.55 -20.64
C LYS A 254 -17.46 -1.24 -19.30
N CYS A 255 -16.34 -1.54 -18.63
CA CYS A 255 -16.35 -2.12 -17.29
C CYS A 255 -16.69 -1.10 -16.17
N TYR A 256 -16.61 0.21 -16.45
CA TYR A 256 -16.88 1.21 -15.42
C TYR A 256 -18.33 1.13 -14.94
N TYR A 257 -18.46 1.05 -13.62
CA TYR A 257 -19.77 0.94 -12.98
C TYR A 257 -20.64 -0.19 -13.52
N ALA A 258 -20.03 -1.27 -14.04
CA ALA A 258 -20.76 -2.43 -14.48
C ALA A 258 -21.70 -2.94 -13.37
N PRO A 259 -22.88 -3.47 -13.69
CA PRO A 259 -23.85 -3.92 -12.69
C PRO A 259 -23.25 -4.87 -11.65
N GLU A 260 -22.38 -5.80 -12.09
CA GLU A 260 -21.68 -6.73 -11.21
C GLU A 260 -20.69 -6.04 -10.28
N HIS A 261 -20.05 -4.94 -10.71
CA HIS A 261 -19.15 -4.13 -9.86
C HIS A 261 -19.93 -3.39 -8.76
N LEU A 262 -21.05 -2.80 -9.14
CA LEU A 262 -21.97 -2.13 -8.19
C LEU A 262 -22.59 -3.11 -7.21
N ASP A 263 -22.94 -4.32 -7.65
CA ASP A 263 -23.44 -5.38 -6.78
C ASP A 263 -22.35 -5.91 -5.83
N ALA A 264 -21.10 -6.03 -6.29
CA ALA A 264 -19.95 -6.36 -5.44
C ALA A 264 -19.77 -5.31 -4.32
N ALA A 265 -19.75 -4.02 -4.69
CA ALA A 265 -19.63 -2.93 -3.72
C ALA A 265 -20.78 -2.95 -2.70
N ARG A 266 -22.01 -3.19 -3.13
CA ARG A 266 -23.18 -3.30 -2.26
C ARG A 266 -23.08 -4.50 -1.32
N ARG A 267 -22.61 -5.66 -1.78
CA ARG A 267 -22.41 -6.85 -0.92
C ARG A 267 -21.37 -6.56 0.14
N VAL A 268 -20.22 -6.01 -0.23
CA VAL A 268 -19.16 -5.65 0.70
C VAL A 268 -19.66 -4.65 1.74
N ALA A 269 -20.37 -3.60 1.32
CA ALA A 269 -20.94 -2.61 2.24
C ALA A 269 -21.95 -3.23 3.23
N ARG A 270 -22.75 -4.19 2.81
CA ARG A 270 -23.68 -4.89 3.71
C ARG A 270 -22.96 -5.77 4.72
N SER A 271 -21.94 -6.49 4.31
CA SER A 271 -21.18 -7.39 5.20
C SER A 271 -20.28 -6.64 6.18
N SER A 272 -19.98 -5.37 5.91
CA SER A 272 -19.15 -4.53 6.80
C SER A 272 -19.93 -3.88 7.96
N MET A 273 -21.25 -4.01 7.98
CA MET A 273 -22.08 -3.42 9.03
C MET A 273 -21.99 -4.23 10.33
N VAL A 274 -21.62 -3.57 11.42
CA VAL A 274 -21.53 -4.19 12.75
C VAL A 274 -22.71 -3.76 13.61
N LEU A 275 -23.50 -4.71 14.08
CA LEU A 275 -24.60 -4.45 15.00
C LEU A 275 -24.05 -4.32 16.43
N LEU A 276 -23.87 -3.09 16.90
CA LEU A 276 -23.37 -2.83 18.26
C LEU A 276 -24.44 -3.00 19.31
N GLU A 277 -25.69 -2.64 19.00
CA GLU A 277 -26.81 -2.69 19.93
C GLU A 277 -28.15 -2.73 19.20
N ASN A 278 -29.12 -3.45 19.77
CA ASN A 278 -30.50 -3.48 19.27
C ASN A 278 -31.50 -3.53 20.45
N ARG A 279 -31.47 -2.48 21.32
CA ARG A 279 -32.39 -2.37 22.43
C ARG A 279 -33.84 -2.28 21.95
N GLY A 280 -34.72 -3.07 22.57
CA GLY A 280 -36.13 -3.11 22.19
C GLY A 280 -36.45 -3.80 20.88
N GLY A 281 -35.47 -4.48 20.24
CA GLY A 281 -35.70 -5.24 19.00
C GLY A 281 -36.19 -4.36 17.84
N VAL A 282 -35.64 -3.15 17.67
CA VAL A 282 -36.00 -2.22 16.59
C VAL A 282 -35.62 -2.78 15.23
N LEU A 283 -34.53 -3.54 15.15
CA LEU A 283 -34.08 -4.22 13.94
C LEU A 283 -34.48 -5.69 13.97
N PRO A 284 -34.87 -6.28 12.82
CA PRO A 284 -35.02 -5.65 11.51
C PRO A 284 -36.25 -4.71 11.45
N LEU A 285 -36.09 -3.61 10.70
CA LEU A 285 -37.18 -2.64 10.52
C LEU A 285 -38.39 -3.29 9.86
N LYS A 286 -39.60 -2.94 10.34
CA LYS A 286 -40.83 -3.39 9.70
C LYS A 286 -40.98 -2.78 8.31
N LYS A 287 -41.45 -3.57 7.34
CA LYS A 287 -41.73 -3.11 6.00
C LYS A 287 -42.74 -1.95 6.04
N GLY A 288 -42.44 -0.84 5.31
CA GLY A 288 -43.28 0.35 5.31
C GLY A 288 -43.03 1.34 6.46
N SER A 289 -42.05 1.08 7.33
CA SER A 289 -41.65 2.07 8.35
C SER A 289 -41.15 3.36 7.71
N ARG A 290 -41.52 4.50 8.32
CA ARG A 290 -40.89 5.79 7.97
C ARG A 290 -39.50 5.86 8.59
N ILE A 291 -38.49 6.11 7.78
CA ILE A 291 -37.08 6.15 8.17
C ILE A 291 -36.55 7.54 7.85
N ALA A 292 -35.88 8.18 8.83
CA ALA A 292 -35.07 9.34 8.61
C ALA A 292 -33.61 8.90 8.42
N LEU A 293 -33.03 9.19 7.27
CA LEU A 293 -31.61 9.08 7.04
C LEU A 293 -30.94 10.41 7.43
N VAL A 294 -30.03 10.36 8.39
CA VAL A 294 -29.34 11.55 8.91
C VAL A 294 -27.86 11.28 8.93
N GLY A 295 -27.08 12.17 8.37
CA GLY A 295 -25.63 12.08 8.38
C GLY A 295 -24.97 13.05 7.39
N PRO A 296 -23.68 13.34 7.55
CA PRO A 296 -22.93 14.10 6.56
C PRO A 296 -22.86 13.31 5.24
N CYS A 297 -22.79 14.01 4.14
CA CYS A 297 -22.61 13.44 2.80
C CYS A 297 -23.75 12.53 2.28
N LEU A 298 -24.93 12.52 2.90
CA LEU A 298 -26.05 11.69 2.43
C LEU A 298 -26.59 12.13 1.07
N LEU A 299 -26.50 13.41 0.74
CA LEU A 299 -26.98 14.01 -0.51
C LEU A 299 -25.83 14.39 -1.46
N TYR A 300 -24.60 14.22 -1.03
CA TYR A 300 -23.42 14.49 -1.86
C TYR A 300 -22.74 13.17 -2.22
N THR A 301 -22.40 13.00 -3.47
CA THR A 301 -21.28 12.13 -3.80
C THR A 301 -20.06 12.77 -3.15
N SER A 302 -19.30 11.98 -2.39
CA SER A 302 -18.01 12.44 -1.89
C SER A 302 -17.26 13.05 -3.06
N PRO A 303 -16.84 14.33 -3.00
CA PRO A 303 -15.93 14.80 -4.02
C PRO A 303 -14.72 13.88 -3.98
N SER A 304 -14.43 13.27 -5.09
CA SER A 304 -13.15 12.60 -5.27
C SER A 304 -12.08 13.67 -5.06
N PRO A 305 -11.05 13.41 -4.23
CA PRO A 305 -9.92 14.32 -4.15
C PRO A 305 -9.26 14.49 -5.50
#